data_da8b380f2c018a96877e6b58ab22e6ff
#
_entry.id   da8b380f2c018a96877e6b58ab22e6ff
#
_cell.length_a   1.000
_cell.length_b   1.000
_cell.length_c   1.000
_cell.angle_alpha   90.00
_cell.angle_beta   90.00
_cell.angle_gamma   90.00
#
_symmetry.space_group_name_H-M   'P 1'
#
loop_
_entity.id
_entity.type
_entity.pdbx_description
1 polymer ?
#
loop_
_entity_poly.entity_id
_entity_poly.type
_entity_poly.pdbx_seq_one_letter_code
_entity_poly.pdbx_strand_id
1 'polypeptide(L)'
;MLGGLLVLCGCSPKSMPDSDLIGLKFVSSGTMARPEFEGSVRMDSAGVFVLKAMKENYGPMFEKQITAEDMKHFREIIEDEKMYKYKDSYRPRMQVMDGWGWSFWAKFADGSVIESHGSNARPDGNGLGKVHGYMEQLIQDGKQIEFPEE
;
A
#
# COMPACT_ATOMS: atom_id res chain seq x y z
N MET A 1 40.48 3.20 3.96
CA MET A 1 39.91 3.33 3.80
C MET A 1 39.03 3.79 3.63
N LEU A 2 38.38 4.13 3.41
CA LEU A 2 37.48 4.51 3.27
C LEU A 2 36.53 4.59 2.92
N GLY A 3 36.23 4.61 2.90
CA GLY A 3 35.31 4.65 2.72
C GLY A 3 34.32 5.06 2.42
N GLY A 4 33.73 5.29 2.38
CA GLY A 4 32.73 5.63 2.17
C GLY A 4 31.83 6.10 1.88
N LEU A 5 31.50 6.29 1.78
CA LEU A 5 30.59 6.66 1.57
C LEU A 5 29.80 6.95 0.99
N LEU A 6 29.32 7.02 0.70
CA LEU A 6 28.58 7.28 0.19
C LEU A 6 27.60 7.43 0.02
N VAL A 7 26.96 7.57 0.02
CA VAL A 7 26.01 7.79 0.05
C VAL A 7 25.24 8.12 -0.60
N LEU A 8 24.92 8.14 -0.99
CA LEU A 8 24.23 8.36 -1.44
C LEU A 8 23.11 8.58 -1.68
N CYS A 9 22.54 8.55 -1.51
CA CYS A 9 21.46 9.26 -1.53
C CYS A 9 20.52 8.94 -2.55
N GLY A 10 19.57 8.54 -2.59
CA GLY A 10 18.56 8.41 -3.54
C GLY A 10 18.95 7.90 -4.90
N CYS A 11 20.20 7.77 -5.13
CA CYS A 11 20.70 7.30 -6.42
C CYS A 11 20.87 5.79 -6.44
N SER A 12 20.72 5.12 -5.31
CA SER A 12 20.86 3.67 -5.26
C SER A 12 19.68 2.98 -5.90
N PRO A 13 19.90 1.88 -6.63
CA PRO A 13 18.78 1.09 -7.13
C PRO A 13 17.92 0.62 -5.99
N LYS A 14 16.62 0.66 -6.19
CA LYS A 14 15.69 0.13 -5.21
C LYS A 14 15.71 -1.38 -5.24
N SER A 15 15.72 -1.99 -4.09
CA SER A 15 15.72 -3.44 -3.97
C SER A 15 14.65 -3.86 -2.98
N MET A 16 14.23 -5.11 -3.10
CA MET A 16 13.25 -5.68 -2.18
C MET A 16 13.86 -5.81 -0.79
N PRO A 17 13.22 -5.26 0.25
CA PRO A 17 13.72 -5.47 1.61
C PRO A 17 13.71 -6.96 1.98
N ASP A 18 14.72 -7.38 2.74
CA ASP A 18 14.82 -8.77 3.17
C ASP A 18 13.92 -9.11 4.37
N SER A 19 13.51 -8.09 5.10
CA SER A 19 12.73 -8.29 6.31
C SER A 19 11.25 -8.47 6.03
N ASP A 20 10.51 -8.86 7.06
CA ASP A 20 9.07 -9.11 6.94
C ASP A 20 8.29 -7.82 6.73
N LEU A 21 7.19 -7.92 6.00
CA LEU A 21 6.25 -6.83 5.83
C LEU A 21 5.41 -6.74 7.11
N ILE A 22 5.36 -5.55 7.72
CA ILE A 22 4.62 -5.35 8.97
C ILE A 22 3.50 -4.32 8.88
N GLY A 23 3.35 -3.66 7.75
CA GLY A 23 2.25 -2.73 7.56
C GLY A 23 2.10 -2.37 6.11
N LEU A 24 0.88 -2.01 5.73
CA LEU A 24 0.68 -1.50 4.39
C LEU A 24 -0.63 -0.72 4.31
N LYS A 25 -0.72 0.16 3.34
CA LYS A 25 -1.91 0.97 3.12
C LYS A 25 -2.05 1.28 1.64
N PHE A 26 -3.26 1.10 1.14
CA PHE A 26 -3.60 1.49 -0.22
C PHE A 26 -4.88 2.30 -0.21
N VAL A 27 -4.83 3.46 -0.87
CA VAL A 27 -6.00 4.33 -1.01
C VAL A 27 -6.13 4.70 -2.48
N SER A 28 -7.34 4.62 -3.00
CA SER A 28 -7.64 5.20 -4.29
C SER A 28 -8.76 6.21 -4.13
N SER A 29 -8.72 7.27 -4.90
CA SER A 29 -9.71 8.33 -4.83
C SER A 29 -10.08 8.78 -6.24
N GLY A 30 -11.36 9.10 -6.40
CA GLY A 30 -11.87 9.67 -7.64
C GLY A 30 -12.17 11.14 -7.43
N THR A 31 -13.25 11.61 -8.03
CA THR A 31 -13.65 13.01 -7.94
C THR A 31 -14.49 13.33 -6.70
N MET A 32 -14.87 12.30 -5.94
CA MET A 32 -15.65 12.48 -4.72
C MET A 32 -14.77 12.95 -3.57
N ALA A 33 -15.38 13.55 -2.57
CA ALA A 33 -14.65 14.09 -1.43
C ALA A 33 -13.99 13.04 -0.54
N ARG A 34 -14.49 11.81 -0.56
CA ARG A 34 -13.93 10.72 0.25
C ARG A 34 -13.27 9.68 -0.64
N PRO A 35 -12.41 8.84 -0.08
CA PRO A 35 -11.75 7.79 -0.86
C PRO A 35 -12.73 6.86 -1.55
N GLU A 36 -12.39 6.46 -2.76
CA GLU A 36 -13.11 5.41 -3.48
C GLU A 36 -12.89 4.07 -2.80
N PHE A 37 -11.65 3.77 -2.48
CA PHE A 37 -11.28 2.57 -1.72
C PHE A 37 -10.18 2.94 -0.72
N GLU A 38 -10.26 2.33 0.44
CA GLU A 38 -9.19 2.44 1.43
C GLU A 38 -9.02 1.11 2.13
N GLY A 39 -7.78 0.66 2.25
CA GLY A 39 -7.43 -0.52 3.00
C GLY A 39 -6.07 -0.36 3.65
N SER A 40 -5.94 -0.79 4.89
CA SER A 40 -4.68 -0.71 5.61
C SER A 40 -4.50 -1.90 6.54
N VAL A 41 -3.25 -2.28 6.75
CA VAL A 41 -2.89 -3.30 7.74
C VAL A 41 -1.90 -2.68 8.69
N ARG A 42 -2.15 -2.87 9.97
CA ARG A 42 -1.22 -2.46 11.02
C ARG A 42 -1.06 -3.58 12.02
N MET A 43 0.12 -3.61 12.63
CA MET A 43 0.39 -4.53 13.74
C MET A 43 0.04 -3.81 15.03
N ASP A 44 -0.79 -4.41 15.87
CA ASP A 44 -1.15 -3.81 17.14
C ASP A 44 -0.07 -4.05 18.20
N SER A 45 -0.30 -3.55 19.42
CA SER A 45 0.69 -3.67 20.51
C SER A 45 0.94 -5.11 20.93
N ALA A 46 0.06 -6.04 20.60
CA ALA A 46 0.22 -7.46 20.90
C ALA A 46 0.89 -8.23 19.76
N GLY A 47 1.27 -7.54 18.68
CA GLY A 47 1.89 -8.19 17.53
C GLY A 47 0.90 -8.81 16.57
N VAL A 48 -0.37 -8.45 16.66
CA VAL A 48 -1.43 -8.99 15.82
C VAL A 48 -1.67 -8.04 14.64
N PHE A 49 -1.81 -8.61 13.46
CA PHE A 49 -2.10 -7.82 12.26
C PHE A 49 -3.60 -7.59 12.11
N VAL A 50 -3.98 -6.33 11.94
CA VAL A 50 -5.38 -5.94 11.80
C VAL A 50 -5.57 -5.25 10.46
N LEU A 51 -6.48 -5.80 9.65
CA LEU A 51 -6.86 -5.21 8.37
C LEU A 51 -8.11 -4.37 8.58
N LYS A 52 -8.08 -3.13 8.07
CA LYS A 52 -9.26 -2.27 8.00
C LYS A 52 -9.43 -1.90 6.54
N ALA A 53 -10.57 -2.22 5.98
CA ALA A 53 -10.77 -2.01 4.54
C ALA A 53 -12.25 -1.89 4.19
N MET A 54 -12.50 -1.26 3.06
CA MET A 54 -13.82 -1.29 2.44
C MET A 54 -14.01 -2.63 1.74
N LYS A 55 -15.25 -3.08 1.62
CA LYS A 55 -15.58 -4.27 0.82
C LYS A 55 -15.90 -3.88 -0.62
N GLU A 56 -16.31 -2.65 -0.82
CA GLU A 56 -16.67 -2.13 -2.14
C GLU A 56 -16.39 -0.65 -2.18
N ASN A 57 -16.34 -0.10 -3.38
CA ASN A 57 -16.05 1.32 -3.56
C ASN A 57 -17.08 2.19 -2.85
N TYR A 58 -16.60 3.20 -2.15
CA TYR A 58 -17.41 4.14 -1.37
C TYR A 58 -18.26 3.47 -0.29
N GLY A 59 -17.93 2.24 0.06
CA GLY A 59 -18.67 1.51 1.08
C GLY A 59 -18.19 1.82 2.49
N PRO A 60 -18.80 1.17 3.48
CA PRO A 60 -18.35 1.32 4.87
C PRO A 60 -17.04 0.56 5.10
N MET A 61 -16.40 0.85 6.22
CA MET A 61 -15.17 0.18 6.63
C MET A 61 -15.47 -1.04 7.46
N PHE A 62 -14.62 -2.05 7.30
CA PHE A 62 -14.69 -3.29 8.06
C PHE A 62 -13.33 -3.58 8.67
N GLU A 63 -13.31 -4.41 9.68
CA GLU A 63 -12.09 -4.75 10.39
C GLU A 63 -12.00 -6.26 10.55
N LYS A 64 -10.79 -6.77 10.42
CA LYS A 64 -10.53 -8.20 10.58
C LYS A 64 -9.09 -8.43 11.00
N GLN A 65 -8.90 -9.33 11.95
CA GLN A 65 -7.59 -9.81 12.26
C GLN A 65 -7.12 -10.73 11.15
N ILE A 66 -5.90 -10.54 10.67
CA ILE A 66 -5.32 -11.39 9.63
C ILE A 66 -4.04 -12.04 10.14
N THR A 67 -3.53 -12.99 9.37
CA THR A 67 -2.43 -13.84 9.82
C THR A 67 -1.09 -13.40 9.25
N ALA A 68 -0.02 -13.94 9.83
CA ALA A 68 1.32 -13.74 9.28
C ALA A 68 1.42 -14.30 7.85
N GLU A 69 0.69 -15.38 7.57
CA GLU A 69 0.65 -15.91 6.20
C GLU A 69 0.01 -14.94 5.22
N ASP A 70 -1.04 -14.24 5.65
CA ASP A 70 -1.65 -13.20 4.82
C ASP A 70 -0.65 -12.09 4.53
N MET A 71 0.15 -11.71 5.51
CA MET A 71 1.19 -10.70 5.33
C MET A 71 2.28 -11.18 4.37
N LYS A 72 2.63 -12.47 4.44
CA LYS A 72 3.58 -13.05 3.48
C LYS A 72 3.03 -12.98 2.06
N HIS A 73 1.73 -13.21 1.91
CA HIS A 73 1.12 -13.12 0.58
C HIS A 73 1.19 -11.70 0.03
N PHE A 74 0.90 -10.70 0.85
CA PHE A 74 1.08 -9.31 0.43
C PHE A 74 2.54 -9.03 0.05
N ARG A 75 3.48 -9.56 0.84
CA ARG A 75 4.90 -9.38 0.56
C ARG A 75 5.27 -9.99 -0.79
N GLU A 76 4.72 -11.16 -1.10
CA GLU A 76 4.93 -11.82 -2.38
C GLU A 76 4.40 -10.99 -3.55
N ILE A 77 3.24 -10.36 -3.37
CA ILE A 77 2.70 -9.46 -4.40
C ILE A 77 3.68 -8.32 -4.66
N ILE A 78 4.18 -7.70 -3.59
CA ILE A 78 5.13 -6.60 -3.70
C ILE A 78 6.38 -7.05 -4.45
N GLU A 79 6.88 -8.23 -4.14
CA GLU A 79 8.09 -8.76 -4.77
C GLU A 79 7.84 -9.14 -6.24
N ASP A 80 6.78 -9.90 -6.49
CA ASP A 80 6.49 -10.40 -7.83
C ASP A 80 6.16 -9.27 -8.81
N GLU A 81 5.45 -8.26 -8.34
CA GLU A 81 5.07 -7.11 -9.16
C GLU A 81 6.10 -6.00 -9.11
N LYS A 82 7.20 -6.22 -8.41
CA LYS A 82 8.31 -5.25 -8.30
C LYS A 82 7.86 -3.89 -7.80
N MET A 83 6.92 -3.89 -6.87
CA MET A 83 6.38 -2.64 -6.33
C MET A 83 7.45 -1.85 -5.56
N TYR A 84 8.49 -2.51 -5.11
CA TYR A 84 9.61 -1.83 -4.45
C TYR A 84 10.38 -0.90 -5.42
N LYS A 85 10.15 -1.04 -6.73
CA LYS A 85 10.78 -0.18 -7.74
C LYS A 85 9.90 1.00 -8.13
N TYR A 86 8.75 1.16 -7.52
CA TYR A 86 7.86 2.27 -7.84
C TYR A 86 8.55 3.60 -7.61
N LYS A 87 8.26 4.57 -8.49
CA LYS A 87 8.69 5.95 -8.30
C LYS A 87 7.91 6.57 -7.16
N ASP A 88 8.44 7.63 -6.59
CA ASP A 88 7.73 8.34 -5.53
C ASP A 88 6.42 8.92 -6.03
N SER A 89 6.37 9.38 -7.28
CA SER A 89 5.14 9.91 -7.83
C SER A 89 4.98 9.59 -9.32
N TYR A 90 3.73 9.47 -9.73
CA TYR A 90 3.35 9.22 -11.12
C TYR A 90 2.38 10.30 -11.56
N ARG A 91 2.66 10.92 -12.71
CA ARG A 91 1.81 11.96 -13.29
C ARG A 91 1.78 11.79 -14.80
N PRO A 92 0.66 12.13 -15.44
CA PRO A 92 0.62 12.08 -16.91
C PRO A 92 1.42 13.23 -17.49
N ARG A 93 1.76 13.12 -18.77
CA ARG A 93 2.47 14.19 -19.47
C ARG A 93 1.59 15.41 -19.66
N MET A 94 0.29 15.19 -19.82
CA MET A 94 -0.66 16.28 -20.04
C MET A 94 -1.48 16.48 -18.79
N GLN A 95 -1.82 17.73 -18.52
CA GLN A 95 -2.65 18.07 -17.37
C GLN A 95 -4.08 17.57 -17.60
N VAL A 96 -4.64 16.95 -16.57
CA VAL A 96 -6.00 16.43 -16.62
C VAL A 96 -6.82 17.17 -15.58
N MET A 97 -7.99 17.67 -15.99
CA MET A 97 -8.83 18.48 -15.11
C MET A 97 -9.53 17.64 -14.03
N ASP A 98 -10.20 16.58 -14.45
CA ASP A 98 -10.87 15.68 -13.52
C ASP A 98 -10.05 14.44 -13.43
N GLY A 99 -9.90 13.93 -12.21
CA GLY A 99 -8.99 12.84 -12.10
C GLY A 99 -9.25 11.91 -10.96
N TRP A 100 -8.39 10.93 -10.94
CA TRP A 100 -8.33 9.96 -9.88
C TRP A 100 -6.90 9.94 -9.38
N GLY A 101 -6.77 9.47 -8.15
CA GLY A 101 -5.45 9.38 -7.54
C GLY A 101 -5.34 8.12 -6.71
N TRP A 102 -4.15 7.83 -6.28
CA TRP A 102 -3.88 6.68 -5.42
C TRP A 102 -2.64 6.94 -4.60
N SER A 103 -2.55 6.21 -3.50
CA SER A 103 -1.33 6.18 -2.70
C SER A 103 -1.10 4.77 -2.19
N PHE A 104 0.16 4.40 -2.08
CA PHE A 104 0.58 3.08 -1.60
C PHE A 104 1.72 3.28 -0.61
N TRP A 105 1.62 2.59 0.52
CA TRP A 105 2.64 2.65 1.57
C TRP A 105 2.81 1.24 2.12
N ALA A 106 4.06 0.84 2.30
CA ALA A 106 4.38 -0.46 2.89
C ALA A 106 5.59 -0.30 3.79
N LYS A 107 5.52 -0.92 4.97
CA LYS A 107 6.60 -0.83 5.96
C LYS A 107 7.09 -2.23 6.30
N PHE A 108 8.41 -2.34 6.40
CA PHE A 108 9.08 -3.60 6.70
C PHE A 108 9.72 -3.56 8.08
N ALA A 109 9.99 -4.75 8.64
CA ALA A 109 10.49 -4.87 10.00
C ALA A 109 11.84 -4.18 10.20
N ASP A 110 12.67 -4.07 9.15
CA ASP A 110 13.97 -3.41 9.24
C ASP A 110 13.87 -1.88 9.16
N GLY A 111 12.66 -1.35 9.08
CA GLY A 111 12.42 0.08 8.95
C GLY A 111 12.31 0.58 7.53
N SER A 112 12.58 -0.26 6.54
CA SER A 112 12.41 0.12 5.14
C SER A 112 10.96 0.46 4.85
N VAL A 113 10.74 1.45 3.98
CA VAL A 113 9.41 1.90 3.59
C VAL A 113 9.35 2.04 2.08
N ILE A 114 8.24 1.57 1.51
CA ILE A 114 7.90 1.86 0.12
C ILE A 114 6.79 2.88 0.19
N GLU A 115 6.95 3.98 -0.52
CA GLU A 115 5.96 5.05 -0.53
C GLU A 115 5.83 5.60 -1.94
N SER A 116 4.62 5.59 -2.47
CA SER A 116 4.38 6.00 -3.85
C SER A 116 2.96 6.52 -3.99
N HIS A 117 2.76 7.46 -4.89
CA HIS A 117 1.44 7.99 -5.17
C HIS A 117 1.35 8.39 -6.63
N GLY A 118 0.14 8.55 -7.10
CA GLY A 118 -0.06 8.98 -8.47
C GLY A 118 -1.36 9.75 -8.66
N SER A 119 -1.40 10.52 -9.72
CA SER A 119 -2.56 11.31 -10.11
C SER A 119 -2.74 11.10 -11.60
N ASN A 120 -3.83 10.45 -12.00
CA ASN A 120 -4.15 10.14 -13.40
C ASN A 120 -3.05 9.34 -14.10
N ALA A 121 -2.23 8.64 -13.34
CA ALA A 121 -1.16 7.79 -13.88
C ALA A 121 -0.82 6.73 -12.83
N ARG A 122 -0.44 5.56 -13.29
CA ARG A 122 -0.08 4.45 -12.41
C ARG A 122 1.13 3.73 -12.96
N PRO A 123 1.82 2.94 -12.12
CA PRO A 123 2.94 2.14 -12.59
C PRO A 123 2.48 1.05 -13.54
N ASP A 124 3.42 0.53 -14.32
CA ASP A 124 3.17 -0.65 -15.14
C ASP A 124 2.91 -1.86 -14.25
N GLY A 125 2.22 -2.84 -14.81
CA GLY A 125 1.90 -4.06 -14.08
C GLY A 125 0.60 -3.92 -13.31
N ASN A 126 0.36 -4.86 -12.41
CA ASN A 126 -0.92 -4.93 -11.70
C ASN A 126 -0.74 -5.06 -10.18
N GLY A 127 0.35 -4.53 -9.64
CA GLY A 127 0.61 -4.65 -8.20
C GLY A 127 -0.47 -4.02 -7.35
N LEU A 128 -0.86 -2.78 -7.69
CA LEU A 128 -1.91 -2.08 -6.94
C LEU A 128 -3.22 -2.85 -6.98
N GLY A 129 -3.60 -3.35 -8.16
CA GLY A 129 -4.83 -4.12 -8.30
C GLY A 129 -4.80 -5.42 -7.51
N LYS A 130 -3.65 -6.07 -7.45
CA LYS A 130 -3.52 -7.32 -6.69
C LYS A 130 -3.59 -7.07 -5.18
N VAL A 131 -2.97 -6.00 -4.70
CA VAL A 131 -3.07 -5.62 -3.28
C VAL A 131 -4.51 -5.31 -2.94
N HIS A 132 -5.16 -4.49 -3.76
CA HIS A 132 -6.57 -4.13 -3.58
C HIS A 132 -7.46 -5.38 -3.55
N GLY A 133 -7.30 -6.24 -4.55
CA GLY A 133 -8.11 -7.46 -4.64
C GLY A 133 -7.92 -8.39 -3.47
N TYR A 134 -6.69 -8.53 -2.97
CA TYR A 134 -6.45 -9.39 -1.83
C TYR A 134 -7.03 -8.80 -0.54
N MET A 135 -6.96 -7.48 -0.37
CA MET A 135 -7.62 -6.81 0.75
C MET A 135 -9.14 -7.08 0.72
N GLU A 136 -9.75 -6.94 -0.46
CA GLU A 136 -11.18 -7.20 -0.62
C GLU A 136 -11.52 -8.65 -0.32
N GLN A 137 -10.68 -9.56 -0.74
CA GLN A 137 -10.90 -10.98 -0.47
C GLN A 137 -10.86 -11.27 1.02
N LEU A 138 -9.88 -10.73 1.72
CA LEU A 138 -9.70 -10.97 3.15
C LEU A 138 -10.82 -10.34 4.00
N ILE A 139 -11.31 -9.18 3.60
CA ILE A 139 -12.23 -8.40 4.44
C ILE A 139 -13.68 -8.87 4.35
N GLN A 140 -14.00 -9.85 3.50
CA GLN A 140 -15.37 -10.25 3.25
C GLN A 140 -16.14 -10.70 4.51
N ASP A 141 -15.45 -11.32 5.44
CA ASP A 141 -16.05 -11.74 6.71
C ASP A 141 -15.67 -10.81 7.87
N GLY A 142 -15.23 -9.61 7.56
CA GLY A 142 -14.88 -8.63 8.57
C GLY A 142 -16.09 -8.02 9.26
N LYS A 143 -15.82 -7.40 10.39
CA LYS A 143 -16.84 -6.72 11.19
C LYS A 143 -16.89 -5.24 10.82
N GLN A 144 -18.08 -4.74 10.58
CA GLN A 144 -18.24 -3.33 10.22
C GLN A 144 -17.83 -2.42 11.38
N ILE A 145 -17.10 -1.35 11.06
CA ILE A 145 -16.67 -0.35 12.03
C ILE A 145 -17.03 1.03 11.48
N GLU A 146 -16.93 2.03 12.32
CA GLU A 146 -17.10 3.39 11.87
C GLU A 146 -15.88 3.81 11.07
N PHE A 147 -16.07 4.74 10.15
CA PHE A 147 -14.97 5.25 9.35
C PHE A 147 -13.96 5.90 10.30
N PRO A 148 -12.67 5.57 10.20
CA PRO A 148 -11.68 6.13 11.13
C PRO A 148 -11.63 7.66 11.01
N GLU A 149 -11.64 8.33 12.15
CA GLU A 149 -11.41 9.76 12.19
C GLU A 149 -9.90 10.01 12.17
N GLU A 150 -9.54 11.08 11.52
CA GLU A 150 -8.12 11.43 11.43
C GLU A 150 -7.71 12.41 12.51
#